data_ef1963f2b63d15c93b3b6a7de72bfbbc
#
_entry.id   ef1963f2b63d15c93b3b6a7de72bfbbc
#
_cell.length_a   1.000
_cell.length_b   1.000
_cell.length_c   1.000
_cell.angle_alpha   90.00
_cell.angle_beta   90.00
_cell.angle_gamma   90.00
#
_symmetry.space_group_name_H-M   'P 1'
#
loop_
_entity.id
_entity.type
_entity.pdbx_description
1 polymer ?
#
loop_
_entity_poly.entity_id
_entity_poly.type
_entity_poly.pdbx_seq_one_letter_code
_entity_poly.pdbx_strand_id
1 'polypeptide(L)'
;MNKKCQIFTPDGYVKKLLDCIQYCENIYDKNILENSCGDGNILAVIVERYIDDAKAHGLSNQQIKKGLSKHICGVEIDPEQYKKCLQKLNSLAKKRGINGVRWNIVNEDYLKWECDRKFEFIVGNPPYITYQELDEENRDYVRKNFSTCEKGKFDYCYAFIERSVDMPQSVYPFTRTKRCQLR
;
A
#
# COMPACT_ATOMS: atom_id res chain seq x y z
N MET A 1 5.44 -18.75 5.57
CA MET A 1 5.25 -18.17 4.21
C MET A 1 6.51 -18.37 3.38
N ASN A 2 6.37 -18.91 2.17
CA ASN A 2 7.53 -19.27 1.33
C ASN A 2 8.24 -17.99 0.85
N LYS A 3 9.51 -17.79 1.18
CA LYS A 3 10.35 -16.62 0.81
C LYS A 3 10.50 -16.37 -0.70
N LYS A 4 9.97 -17.24 -1.56
CA LYS A 4 10.14 -17.20 -3.02
C LYS A 4 9.22 -16.23 -3.77
N CYS A 5 8.20 -15.65 -3.13
CA CYS A 5 7.17 -14.86 -3.82
C CYS A 5 7.27 -13.34 -3.59
N GLN A 6 8.36 -12.85 -2.99
CA GLN A 6 8.58 -11.41 -2.82
C GLN A 6 9.31 -10.84 -4.03
N ILE A 7 8.56 -10.26 -4.94
CA ILE A 7 9.13 -9.52 -6.10
C ILE A 7 9.14 -8.04 -5.74
N PHE A 8 10.35 -7.48 -5.57
CA PHE A 8 10.51 -6.04 -5.35
C PHE A 8 10.18 -5.27 -6.63
N THR A 9 9.33 -4.27 -6.52
CA THR A 9 8.97 -3.42 -7.65
C THR A 9 10.10 -2.40 -7.89
N PRO A 10 10.76 -2.40 -9.07
CA PRO A 10 11.81 -1.41 -9.38
C PRO A 10 11.24 0.03 -9.40
N ASP A 11 12.04 1.02 -8.98
CA ASP A 11 11.62 2.42 -8.84
C ASP A 11 10.95 3.01 -10.09
N GLY A 12 11.43 2.65 -11.27
CA GLY A 12 10.84 3.12 -12.53
C GLY A 12 9.40 2.66 -12.74
N TYR A 13 9.06 1.44 -12.27
CA TYR A 13 7.69 0.92 -12.32
C TYR A 13 6.82 1.54 -11.23
N VAL A 14 7.38 1.79 -10.03
CA VAL A 14 6.66 2.46 -8.95
C VAL A 14 6.19 3.84 -9.39
N LYS A 15 7.08 4.62 -10.02
CA LYS A 15 6.72 5.96 -10.52
C LYS A 15 5.57 5.89 -11.53
N LYS A 16 5.66 4.97 -12.50
CA LYS A 16 4.58 4.76 -13.49
C LYS A 16 3.25 4.32 -12.84
N LEU A 17 3.31 3.44 -11.83
CA LEU A 17 2.13 3.02 -11.07
C LEU A 17 1.44 4.22 -10.43
N LEU A 18 2.21 5.06 -9.74
CA LEU A 18 1.68 6.25 -9.06
C LEU A 18 1.17 7.31 -10.05
N ASP A 19 1.82 7.44 -11.24
CA ASP A 19 1.33 8.30 -12.31
C ASP A 19 -0.01 7.81 -12.88
N CYS A 20 -0.16 6.49 -13.07
CA CYS A 20 -1.40 5.88 -13.55
C CYS A 20 -2.60 6.17 -12.65
N ILE A 21 -2.41 6.24 -11.34
CA ILE A 21 -3.46 6.58 -10.37
C ILE A 21 -3.56 8.08 -10.09
N GLN A 22 -2.76 8.90 -10.79
CA GLN A 22 -2.69 10.36 -10.62
C GLN A 22 -2.27 10.79 -9.20
N TYR A 23 -1.45 9.99 -8.51
CA TYR A 23 -0.85 10.38 -7.24
C TYR A 23 0.40 11.23 -7.50
N CYS A 24 0.22 12.46 -7.97
CA CYS A 24 1.31 13.34 -8.40
C CYS A 24 1.22 14.78 -7.87
N GLU A 25 0.04 15.33 -7.68
CA GLU A 25 -0.16 16.71 -7.20
C GLU A 25 -1.43 16.82 -6.34
N ASN A 26 -1.47 17.82 -5.45
CA ASN A 26 -2.56 18.01 -4.50
C ASN A 26 -2.86 16.77 -3.65
N ILE A 27 -1.80 16.09 -3.22
CA ILE A 27 -1.87 14.81 -2.51
C ILE A 27 -1.61 14.93 -1.00
N TYR A 28 -1.16 16.09 -0.53
CA TYR A 28 -0.75 16.31 0.87
C TYR A 28 -1.88 16.16 1.90
N ASP A 29 -3.14 16.09 1.49
CA ASP A 29 -4.31 15.87 2.34
C ASP A 29 -5.04 14.54 2.02
N LYS A 30 -4.52 13.72 1.10
CA LYS A 30 -5.14 12.50 0.63
C LYS A 30 -4.61 11.27 1.34
N ASN A 31 -5.52 10.37 1.69
CA ASN A 31 -5.16 9.09 2.31
C ASN A 31 -4.78 8.09 1.22
N ILE A 32 -3.63 7.47 1.39
CA ILE A 32 -3.17 6.39 0.53
C ILE A 32 -2.83 5.16 1.37
N LEU A 33 -3.19 3.99 0.85
CA LEU A 33 -2.89 2.70 1.42
C LEU A 33 -2.02 1.89 0.47
N GLU A 34 -0.92 1.32 0.98
CA GLU A 34 -0.22 0.21 0.34
C GLU A 34 -0.57 -1.09 1.04
N ASN A 35 -1.25 -2.00 0.33
CA ASN A 35 -1.87 -3.20 0.89
C ASN A 35 -0.90 -4.38 1.11
N SER A 36 0.35 -4.26 0.68
CA SER A 36 1.40 -5.27 0.82
C SER A 36 2.77 -4.60 0.67
N CYS A 37 3.16 -3.83 1.71
CA CYS A 37 4.23 -2.85 1.51
C CYS A 37 5.66 -3.43 1.53
N GLY A 38 5.85 -4.69 1.90
CA GLY A 38 7.16 -5.31 1.92
C GLY A 38 8.17 -4.50 2.72
N ASP A 39 9.35 -4.29 2.14
CA ASP A 39 10.40 -3.44 2.70
C ASP A 39 10.19 -1.94 2.44
N GLY A 40 9.03 -1.54 1.86
CA GLY A 40 8.59 -0.15 1.68
C GLY A 40 9.09 0.54 0.41
N ASN A 41 9.33 -0.19 -0.68
CA ASN A 41 9.79 0.43 -1.93
C ASN A 41 8.74 1.38 -2.53
N ILE A 42 7.47 0.97 -2.60
CA ILE A 42 6.39 1.82 -3.10
C ILE A 42 6.13 2.96 -2.10
N LEU A 43 6.05 2.66 -0.79
CA LEU A 43 5.88 3.67 0.26
C LEU A 43 6.99 4.74 0.24
N ALA A 44 8.23 4.38 -0.07
CA ALA A 44 9.31 5.35 -0.17
C ALA A 44 9.03 6.41 -1.23
N VAL A 45 8.58 6.00 -2.43
CA VAL A 45 8.23 6.93 -3.51
C VAL A 45 6.97 7.75 -3.18
N ILE A 46 5.98 7.11 -2.52
CA ILE A 46 4.79 7.80 -2.00
C ILE A 46 5.19 8.91 -1.03
N VAL A 47 6.06 8.60 -0.06
CA VAL A 47 6.54 9.57 0.94
C VAL A 47 7.32 10.71 0.29
N GLU A 48 8.17 10.42 -0.70
CA GLU A 48 8.89 11.46 -1.45
C GLU A 48 7.93 12.41 -2.15
N ARG A 49 6.97 11.88 -2.92
CA ARG A 49 5.95 12.70 -3.61
C ARG A 49 5.12 13.51 -2.64
N TYR A 50 4.69 12.90 -1.54
CA TYR A 50 3.94 13.59 -0.50
C TYR A 50 4.71 14.78 0.08
N ILE A 51 5.99 14.60 0.41
CA ILE A 51 6.85 15.66 0.97
C ILE A 51 7.05 16.77 -0.05
N ASP A 52 7.28 16.43 -1.32
CA ASP A 52 7.50 17.41 -2.38
C ASP A 52 6.25 18.25 -2.63
N ASP A 53 5.09 17.61 -2.75
CA ASP A 53 3.81 18.27 -2.92
C ASP A 53 3.47 19.18 -1.73
N ALA A 54 3.60 18.67 -0.50
CA ALA A 54 3.35 19.44 0.71
C ALA A 54 4.27 20.67 0.84
N LYS A 55 5.54 20.54 0.47
CA LYS A 55 6.48 21.68 0.42
C LYS A 55 6.11 22.69 -0.65
N ALA A 56 5.69 22.24 -1.82
CA ALA A 56 5.21 23.12 -2.90
C ALA A 56 3.98 23.95 -2.46
N HIS A 57 3.17 23.40 -1.56
CA HIS A 57 2.04 24.10 -0.93
C HIS A 57 2.41 24.90 0.32
N GLY A 58 3.70 25.07 0.63
CA GLY A 58 4.18 25.92 1.72
C GLY A 58 4.02 25.31 3.13
N LEU A 59 3.78 23.99 3.25
CA LEU A 59 3.65 23.33 4.54
C LEU A 59 5.00 23.27 5.28
N SER A 60 4.99 23.57 6.57
CA SER A 60 6.15 23.41 7.44
C SER A 60 6.48 21.94 7.69
N ASN A 61 7.74 21.64 8.06
CA ASN A 61 8.15 20.27 8.39
C ASN A 61 7.28 19.64 9.50
N GLN A 62 6.76 20.44 10.43
CA GLN A 62 5.86 19.94 11.47
C GLN A 62 4.49 19.53 10.92
N GLN A 63 3.94 20.30 9.98
CA GLN A 63 2.69 19.95 9.29
C GLN A 63 2.88 18.72 8.40
N ILE A 64 3.99 18.66 7.66
CA ILE A 64 4.34 17.50 6.84
C ILE A 64 4.47 16.25 7.70
N LYS A 65 5.17 16.31 8.84
CA LYS A 65 5.29 15.19 9.79
C LYS A 65 3.92 14.68 10.24
N LYS A 66 3.01 15.57 10.61
CA LYS A 66 1.64 15.20 11.01
C LYS A 66 0.88 14.55 9.85
N GLY A 67 1.03 15.11 8.66
CA GLY A 67 0.40 14.58 7.46
C GLY A 67 0.91 13.20 7.07
N LEU A 68 2.21 12.96 7.08
CA LEU A 68 2.81 11.64 6.85
C LEU A 68 2.24 10.58 7.81
N SER A 69 2.13 10.93 9.10
CA SER A 69 1.55 10.03 10.11
C SER A 69 0.06 9.79 9.91
N LYS A 70 -0.66 10.75 9.30
CA LYS A 70 -2.10 10.68 9.13
C LYS A 70 -2.50 10.04 7.81
N HIS A 71 -1.84 10.41 6.71
CA HIS A 71 -2.35 10.13 5.37
C HIS A 71 -1.70 8.92 4.70
N ILE A 72 -0.52 8.49 5.14
CA ILE A 72 0.17 7.33 4.57
C ILE A 72 -0.04 6.12 5.46
N CYS A 73 -0.61 5.07 4.86
CA CYS A 73 -0.89 3.80 5.53
C CYS A 73 -0.26 2.65 4.75
N GLY A 74 0.18 1.62 5.46
CA GLY A 74 0.69 0.39 4.85
C GLY A 74 0.41 -0.82 5.70
N VAL A 75 0.29 -1.98 5.06
CA VAL A 75 0.10 -3.27 5.72
C VAL A 75 1.18 -4.22 5.25
N GLU A 76 1.82 -4.92 6.18
CA GLU A 76 2.82 -5.94 5.89
C GLU A 76 2.73 -7.07 6.90
N ILE A 77 2.59 -8.29 6.41
CA ILE A 77 2.43 -9.49 7.24
C ILE A 77 3.78 -9.98 7.80
N ASP A 78 4.88 -9.83 7.04
CA ASP A 78 6.21 -10.28 7.44
C ASP A 78 6.86 -9.27 8.39
N PRO A 79 7.14 -9.63 9.67
CA PRO A 79 7.69 -8.70 10.66
C PRO A 79 9.10 -8.20 10.31
N GLU A 80 9.89 -8.97 9.54
CA GLU A 80 11.23 -8.53 9.12
C GLU A 80 11.14 -7.50 8.01
N GLN A 81 10.22 -7.67 7.05
CA GLN A 81 9.97 -6.66 6.02
C GLN A 81 9.36 -5.40 6.62
N TYR A 82 8.40 -5.54 7.52
CA TYR A 82 7.83 -4.43 8.27
C TYR A 82 8.91 -3.58 8.97
N LYS A 83 9.87 -4.20 9.67
CA LYS A 83 10.98 -3.49 10.31
C LYS A 83 11.86 -2.75 9.30
N LYS A 84 12.19 -3.40 8.17
CA LYS A 84 12.96 -2.78 7.08
C LYS A 84 12.23 -1.59 6.48
N CYS A 85 10.92 -1.72 6.27
CA CYS A 85 10.06 -0.65 5.79
C CYS A 85 10.15 0.58 6.71
N LEU A 86 9.94 0.42 8.01
CA LEU A 86 10.04 1.51 8.97
C LEU A 86 11.43 2.17 9.00
N GLN A 87 12.50 1.38 8.91
CA GLN A 87 13.87 1.90 8.85
C GLN A 87 14.10 2.74 7.59
N LYS A 88 13.64 2.25 6.44
CA LYS A 88 13.71 2.94 5.15
C LYS A 88 12.98 4.27 5.19
N LEU A 89 11.72 4.28 5.65
CA LEU A 89 10.90 5.49 5.72
C LEU A 89 11.46 6.52 6.72
N ASN A 90 11.97 6.07 7.87
CA ASN A 90 12.62 6.95 8.85
C ASN A 90 13.88 7.59 8.27
N SER A 91 14.72 6.81 7.58
CA SER A 91 15.93 7.30 6.93
C SER A 91 15.61 8.34 5.85
N LEU A 92 14.60 8.07 5.03
CA LEU A 92 14.13 8.97 3.98
C LEU A 92 13.61 10.29 4.57
N ALA A 93 12.69 10.23 5.53
CA ALA A 93 12.12 11.41 6.18
C ALA A 93 13.21 12.25 6.86
N LYS A 94 14.18 11.60 7.55
CA LYS A 94 15.32 12.28 8.16
C LYS A 94 16.18 13.04 7.15
N LYS A 95 16.48 12.44 5.98
CA LYS A 95 17.22 13.10 4.88
C LYS A 95 16.48 14.35 4.37
N ARG A 96 15.16 14.40 4.48
CA ARG A 96 14.30 15.53 4.08
C ARG A 96 14.06 16.54 5.22
N GLY A 97 14.74 16.37 6.38
CA GLY A 97 14.64 17.25 7.54
C GLY A 97 13.39 17.00 8.42
N ILE A 98 12.75 15.84 8.30
CA ILE A 98 11.54 15.46 9.03
C ILE A 98 11.89 14.29 9.96
N ASN A 99 11.86 14.53 11.26
CA ASN A 99 12.27 13.53 12.26
C ASN A 99 11.08 13.05 13.11
N GLY A 100 11.13 11.77 13.51
CA GLY A 100 10.20 11.18 14.48
C GLY A 100 8.76 11.11 13.94
N VAL A 101 8.60 10.72 12.69
CA VAL A 101 7.28 10.41 12.09
C VAL A 101 6.73 9.15 12.77
N ARG A 102 5.48 9.20 13.21
CA ARG A 102 4.74 8.01 13.66
C ARG A 102 4.03 7.43 12.46
N TRP A 103 4.67 6.45 11.83
CA TRP A 103 4.11 5.82 10.63
C TRP A 103 2.87 5.01 10.96
N ASN A 104 1.84 5.13 10.14
CA ASN A 104 0.63 4.31 10.22
C ASN A 104 0.81 3.05 9.34
N ILE A 105 1.87 2.30 9.66
CA ILE A 105 2.17 1.02 9.01
C ILE A 105 1.89 -0.06 10.06
N VAL A 106 1.15 -1.09 9.68
CA VAL A 106 0.76 -2.18 10.58
C VAL A 106 1.40 -3.49 10.16
N ASN A 107 1.77 -4.32 11.15
CA ASN A 107 2.28 -5.66 10.87
C ASN A 107 1.14 -6.67 11.05
N GLU A 108 0.32 -6.80 10.01
CA GLU A 108 -0.89 -7.63 10.00
C GLU A 108 -1.10 -8.28 8.63
N ASP A 109 -2.01 -9.26 8.58
CA ASP A 109 -2.49 -9.83 7.32
C ASP A 109 -3.55 -8.89 6.71
N TYR A 110 -3.26 -8.31 5.55
CA TYR A 110 -4.17 -7.39 4.87
C TYR A 110 -5.57 -7.98 4.64
N LEU A 111 -5.66 -9.26 4.33
CA LEU A 111 -6.95 -9.90 4.08
C LEU A 111 -7.82 -10.04 5.34
N LYS A 112 -7.19 -10.01 6.52
CA LYS A 112 -7.84 -10.10 7.84
C LYS A 112 -7.87 -8.76 8.58
N TRP A 113 -7.09 -7.76 8.13
CA TRP A 113 -6.97 -6.47 8.78
C TRP A 113 -8.25 -5.67 8.72
N GLU A 114 -8.75 -5.23 9.87
CA GLU A 114 -9.95 -4.40 9.98
C GLU A 114 -9.57 -2.91 9.99
N CYS A 115 -10.24 -2.12 9.16
CA CYS A 115 -9.98 -0.70 9.04
C CYS A 115 -11.21 0.05 8.54
N ASP A 116 -11.68 1.01 9.33
CA ASP A 116 -12.82 1.88 8.98
C ASP A 116 -12.40 3.14 8.22
N ARG A 117 -11.10 3.32 7.93
CA ARG A 117 -10.60 4.48 7.21
C ARG A 117 -10.99 4.43 5.75
N LYS A 118 -11.30 5.61 5.22
CA LYS A 118 -11.47 5.81 3.78
C LYS A 118 -10.14 6.20 3.15
N PHE A 119 -9.87 5.63 1.99
CA PHE A 119 -8.68 5.93 1.20
C PHE A 119 -9.09 6.49 -0.16
N GLU A 120 -8.38 7.53 -0.60
CA GLU A 120 -8.49 8.07 -1.95
C GLU A 120 -7.70 7.19 -2.94
N PHE A 121 -6.63 6.58 -2.44
CA PHE A 121 -5.76 5.72 -3.26
C PHE A 121 -5.46 4.41 -2.51
N ILE A 122 -5.56 3.30 -3.22
CA ILE A 122 -5.08 2.00 -2.74
C ILE A 122 -4.14 1.46 -3.81
N VAL A 123 -2.93 1.14 -3.40
CA VAL A 123 -1.87 0.61 -4.27
C VAL A 123 -1.23 -0.61 -3.63
N GLY A 124 -0.51 -1.38 -4.42
CA GLY A 124 0.32 -2.46 -3.94
C GLY A 124 0.75 -3.39 -5.05
N ASN A 125 1.71 -4.23 -4.71
CA ASN A 125 2.13 -5.37 -5.52
C ASN A 125 1.89 -6.63 -4.67
N PRO A 126 0.65 -7.18 -4.69
CA PRO A 126 0.27 -8.30 -3.83
C PRO A 126 1.06 -9.56 -4.18
N PRO A 127 1.19 -10.51 -3.23
CA PRO A 127 1.92 -11.74 -3.49
C PRO A 127 1.23 -12.58 -4.57
N TYR A 128 2.01 -12.98 -5.57
CA TYR A 128 1.58 -13.90 -6.64
C TYR A 128 1.78 -15.34 -6.18
N ILE A 129 0.80 -15.86 -5.46
CA ILE A 129 0.79 -17.22 -4.93
C ILE A 129 -0.35 -17.97 -5.61
N THR A 130 -0.02 -19.04 -6.31
CA THR A 130 -1.04 -19.86 -6.97
C THR A 130 -1.83 -20.69 -5.96
N TYR A 131 -3.04 -21.11 -6.33
CA TYR A 131 -3.88 -21.99 -5.51
C TYR A 131 -3.14 -23.21 -4.94
N GLN A 132 -2.20 -23.78 -5.72
CA GLN A 132 -1.46 -24.99 -5.33
C GLN A 132 -0.37 -24.70 -4.29
N GLU A 133 0.15 -23.49 -4.25
CA GLU A 133 1.20 -23.05 -3.32
C GLU A 133 0.63 -22.55 -1.98
N LEU A 134 -0.65 -22.25 -1.93
CA LEU A 134 -1.33 -21.88 -0.69
C LEU A 134 -1.47 -23.11 0.22
N ASP A 135 -1.23 -22.95 1.51
CA ASP A 135 -1.63 -23.92 2.52
C ASP A 135 -3.16 -24.03 2.62
N GLU A 136 -3.63 -25.10 3.24
CA GLU A 136 -5.05 -25.43 3.32
C GLU A 136 -5.84 -24.35 4.08
N GLU A 137 -5.29 -23.86 5.20
CA GLU A 137 -5.96 -22.84 6.03
C GLU A 137 -6.21 -21.54 5.24
N ASN A 138 -5.18 -21.01 4.58
CA ASN A 138 -5.31 -19.79 3.77
C ASN A 138 -6.21 -20.01 2.55
N ARG A 139 -6.18 -21.19 1.95
CA ARG A 139 -7.04 -21.57 0.83
C ARG A 139 -8.51 -21.57 1.22
N ASP A 140 -8.83 -22.17 2.36
CA ASP A 140 -10.20 -22.22 2.90
C ASP A 140 -10.67 -20.83 3.33
N TYR A 141 -9.79 -20.06 3.95
CA TYR A 141 -10.09 -18.68 4.32
C TYR A 141 -10.49 -17.83 3.13
N VAL A 142 -9.68 -17.82 2.07
CA VAL A 142 -10.00 -16.96 0.91
C VAL A 142 -11.21 -17.47 0.13
N ARG A 143 -11.44 -18.78 0.05
CA ARG A 143 -12.64 -19.34 -0.55
C ARG A 143 -13.93 -18.93 0.17
N LYS A 144 -13.87 -18.89 1.50
CA LYS A 144 -15.03 -18.54 2.32
C LYS A 144 -15.35 -17.04 2.28
N ASN A 145 -14.34 -16.19 2.14
CA ASN A 145 -14.47 -14.76 2.38
C ASN A 145 -14.39 -13.90 1.11
N PHE A 146 -13.95 -14.45 -0.04
CA PHE A 146 -13.77 -13.69 -1.28
C PHE A 146 -14.44 -14.38 -2.46
N SER A 147 -15.35 -13.67 -3.11
CA SER A 147 -16.13 -14.18 -4.24
C SER A 147 -15.26 -14.56 -5.45
N THR A 148 -14.18 -13.82 -5.67
CA THR A 148 -13.18 -14.08 -6.73
C THR A 148 -12.41 -15.37 -6.52
N CYS A 149 -12.41 -15.92 -5.30
CA CYS A 149 -11.70 -17.15 -4.92
C CYS A 149 -12.64 -18.34 -4.61
N GLU A 150 -13.97 -18.16 -4.73
CA GLU A 150 -14.96 -19.17 -4.32
C GLU A 150 -14.82 -20.49 -5.11
N LYS A 151 -14.56 -20.40 -6.43
CA LYS A 151 -14.59 -21.56 -7.35
C LYS A 151 -13.31 -21.71 -8.15
N GLY A 152 -12.97 -22.97 -8.45
CA GLY A 152 -11.86 -23.29 -9.34
C GLY A 152 -10.48 -23.06 -8.72
N LYS A 153 -9.49 -22.85 -9.61
CA LYS A 153 -8.13 -22.45 -9.26
C LYS A 153 -8.03 -20.93 -9.40
N PHE A 154 -7.49 -20.27 -8.39
CA PHE A 154 -7.35 -18.81 -8.35
C PHE A 154 -5.90 -18.43 -8.03
N ASP A 155 -5.56 -17.20 -8.28
CA ASP A 155 -4.33 -16.58 -7.78
C ASP A 155 -4.68 -15.79 -6.51
N TYR A 156 -3.84 -15.88 -5.48
CA TYR A 156 -4.06 -15.25 -4.17
C TYR A 156 -4.24 -13.72 -4.28
N CYS A 157 -3.62 -13.11 -5.27
CA CYS A 157 -3.77 -11.67 -5.53
C CYS A 157 -5.22 -11.25 -5.85
N TYR A 158 -6.10 -12.16 -6.26
CA TYR A 158 -7.52 -11.85 -6.50
C TYR A 158 -8.25 -11.43 -5.23
N ALA A 159 -7.96 -12.08 -4.10
CA ALA A 159 -8.50 -11.68 -2.80
C ALA A 159 -8.03 -10.27 -2.40
N PHE A 160 -6.76 -9.92 -2.68
CA PHE A 160 -6.25 -8.56 -2.43
C PHE A 160 -6.97 -7.51 -3.27
N ILE A 161 -7.25 -7.82 -4.54
CA ILE A 161 -7.97 -6.90 -5.44
C ILE A 161 -9.41 -6.71 -4.95
N GLU A 162 -10.12 -7.81 -4.65
CA GLU A 162 -11.51 -7.76 -4.16
C GLU A 162 -11.58 -6.94 -2.87
N ARG A 163 -10.76 -7.27 -1.87
CA ARG A 163 -10.71 -6.52 -0.62
C ARG A 163 -10.41 -5.03 -0.83
N SER A 164 -9.51 -4.69 -1.76
CA SER A 164 -9.18 -3.29 -2.05
C SER A 164 -10.35 -2.54 -2.70
N VAL A 165 -11.19 -3.22 -3.45
CA VAL A 165 -12.41 -2.65 -4.04
C VAL A 165 -13.50 -2.46 -2.98
N ASP A 166 -13.60 -3.39 -2.04
CA ASP A 166 -14.63 -3.40 -0.99
C ASP A 166 -14.28 -2.49 0.19
N MET A 167 -13.03 -2.04 0.30
CA MET A 167 -12.63 -1.09 1.34
C MET A 167 -13.38 0.24 1.20
N PRO A 168 -13.73 0.90 2.34
CA PRO A 168 -14.33 2.21 2.31
C PRO A 168 -13.47 3.20 1.49
N GLN A 169 -14.01 3.72 0.40
CA GLN A 169 -13.34 4.70 -0.44
C GLN A 169 -13.90 6.09 -0.21
N SER A 170 -13.03 7.10 -0.22
CA SER A 170 -13.48 8.49 -0.33
C SER A 170 -13.92 8.72 -1.78
N VAL A 171 -15.17 9.10 -1.96
CA VAL A 171 -15.70 9.43 -3.29
C VAL A 171 -15.01 10.70 -3.79
N TYR A 172 -13.98 10.56 -4.60
CA TYR A 172 -13.45 11.68 -5.38
C TYR A 172 -14.25 11.76 -6.69
N PRO A 173 -14.79 12.92 -7.07
CA PRO A 173 -15.67 13.04 -8.25
C PRO A 173 -14.98 12.76 -9.60
N PHE A 174 -13.70 12.38 -9.62
CA PHE A 174 -12.92 12.22 -10.86
C PHE A 174 -12.11 10.93 -11.00
N THR A 175 -12.22 9.96 -10.11
CA THR A 175 -11.52 8.69 -10.31
C THR A 175 -12.45 7.56 -10.72
N ARG A 176 -12.74 7.47 -12.01
CA ARG A 176 -12.94 6.15 -12.61
C ARG A 176 -11.65 5.36 -12.33
N THR A 177 -11.73 4.36 -11.50
CA THR A 177 -10.63 3.43 -11.21
C THR A 177 -10.17 2.82 -12.54
N LYS A 178 -9.18 3.42 -13.19
CA LYS A 178 -8.49 2.76 -14.29
C LYS A 178 -7.64 1.66 -13.65
N ARG A 179 -8.11 0.43 -13.75
CA ARG A 179 -7.35 -0.76 -13.38
C ARG A 179 -6.05 -0.75 -14.17
N CYS A 180 -4.96 -0.41 -13.52
CA CYS A 180 -3.63 -0.58 -14.10
C CYS A 180 -3.17 -1.99 -13.75
N GLN A 181 -3.38 -2.94 -14.68
CA GLN A 181 -2.74 -4.25 -14.63
C GLN A 181 -1.34 -4.08 -15.20
N LEU A 182 -0.32 -4.26 -14.37
CA LEU A 182 1.04 -4.49 -14.86
C LEU A 182 1.08 -5.90 -15.47
N ARG A 183 1.26 -5.99 -16.78
CA ARG A 183 1.64 -7.23 -17.49
C ARG A 183 3.13 -7.44 -17.43
#